data_d98e85e1f1ded92c2a3a6740bc67ba6a
#
_entry.id   d98e85e1f1ded92c2a3a6740bc67ba6a
#
_cell.length_a   1.000
_cell.length_b   1.000
_cell.length_c   1.000
_cell.angle_alpha   90.00
_cell.angle_beta   90.00
_cell.angle_gamma   90.00
#
_symmetry.space_group_name_H-M   'P 1'
#
loop_
_entity.id
_entity.type
_entity.pdbx_description
1 polymer ?
#
loop_
_entity_poly.entity_id
_entity_poly.type
_entity_poly.pdbx_seq_one_letter_code
_entity_poly.pdbx_strand_id
1 'polypeptide(L)'
;VGRLLSENQMSEAFINSMFLALSGGFQDAYTYNCRDEVFSNAQTGNVVLMSQNFLEGNFTAGLRYLFPILFFAMGVFLAENFQEHYRYAKRLHWRQVLLAAEIVILAIVGFIPSSYNMLAAMLVSFACAIQVQTFRKVGGYSYASTMCIGNLRSGTAALSMYMRDKKKEQLRQAGYYFGVILAFAIGAGIGGVFSMLYGIHVIWISCGLLLVSFLLMSLEKYR
;
A
#
# COMPACT_ATOMS: atom_id res chain seq x y z
N VAL A 1 -3.34 24.08 -21.22
CA VAL A 1 -1.95 24.01 -20.71
C VAL A 1 -1.95 23.47 -19.28
N GLY A 2 -2.94 23.79 -18.42
CA GLY A 2 -2.98 23.29 -17.03
C GLY A 2 -3.34 21.80 -16.86
N ARG A 3 -3.86 21.10 -17.87
CA ARG A 3 -4.25 19.68 -17.80
C ARG A 3 -3.09 18.68 -18.03
N LEU A 4 -2.06 19.08 -18.73
CA LEU A 4 -0.90 18.24 -19.01
C LEU A 4 0.12 18.19 -17.87
N LEU A 5 0.04 19.13 -16.92
CA LEU A 5 0.95 19.22 -15.79
C LEU A 5 0.62 18.24 -14.65
N SER A 6 -0.63 17.77 -14.54
CA SER A 6 -1.02 16.78 -13.52
C SER A 6 -0.68 15.32 -13.90
N GLU A 7 -0.49 15.04 -15.20
CA GLU A 7 -0.01 13.73 -15.69
C GLU A 7 1.52 13.63 -15.65
N ASN A 8 2.23 14.71 -15.32
CA ASN A 8 3.68 14.78 -15.43
C ASN A 8 4.45 14.38 -14.16
N GLN A 9 3.81 14.03 -13.05
CA GLN A 9 4.53 13.48 -11.91
C GLN A 9 4.46 11.95 -11.96
N MET A 10 5.61 11.31 -12.18
CA MET A 10 5.73 9.84 -12.23
C MET A 10 5.21 9.17 -10.97
N SER A 11 5.28 9.86 -9.82
CA SER A 11 4.69 9.40 -8.56
C SER A 11 3.16 9.28 -8.58
N GLU A 12 2.47 9.96 -9.51
CA GLU A 12 1.02 9.89 -9.73
C GLU A 12 0.66 9.14 -11.03
N ALA A 13 1.67 8.64 -11.76
CA ALA A 13 1.46 7.88 -12.98
C ALA A 13 0.78 6.53 -12.68
N PHE A 14 -0.11 6.09 -13.58
CA PHE A 14 -0.82 4.84 -13.43
C PHE A 14 0.13 3.63 -13.30
N ILE A 15 1.20 3.60 -14.09
CA ILE A 15 2.19 2.52 -14.03
C ILE A 15 2.85 2.42 -12.64
N ASN A 16 3.18 3.56 -12.03
CA ASN A 16 3.74 3.59 -10.67
C ASN A 16 2.73 3.05 -9.65
N SER A 17 1.47 3.47 -9.75
CA SER A 17 0.38 3.00 -8.89
C SER A 17 0.15 1.49 -9.01
N MET A 18 0.40 0.90 -10.18
CA MET A 18 0.32 -0.55 -10.39
C MET A 18 1.38 -1.30 -9.57
N PHE A 19 2.65 -0.85 -9.59
CA PHE A 19 3.72 -1.48 -8.79
C PHE A 19 3.47 -1.33 -7.29
N LEU A 20 2.99 -0.16 -6.85
CA LEU A 20 2.61 0.06 -5.45
C LEU A 20 1.46 -0.85 -5.02
N ALA A 21 0.44 -1.02 -5.86
CA ALA A 21 -0.70 -1.88 -5.55
C ALA A 21 -0.33 -3.37 -5.58
N LEU A 22 0.51 -3.80 -6.54
CA LEU A 22 1.08 -5.16 -6.56
C LEU A 22 1.83 -5.47 -5.27
N SER A 23 2.70 -4.55 -4.83
CA SER A 23 3.44 -4.66 -3.58
C SER A 23 2.50 -4.73 -2.37
N GLY A 24 1.49 -3.86 -2.31
CA GLY A 24 0.52 -3.83 -1.21
C GLY A 24 -0.28 -5.12 -1.07
N GLY A 25 -0.76 -5.67 -2.20
CA GLY A 25 -1.43 -6.97 -2.21
C GLY A 25 -0.52 -8.12 -1.79
N PHE A 26 0.73 -8.11 -2.28
CA PHE A 26 1.74 -9.09 -1.89
C PHE A 26 2.02 -9.05 -0.38
N GLN A 27 2.17 -7.87 0.21
CA GLN A 27 2.41 -7.67 1.63
C GLN A 27 1.25 -8.17 2.50
N ASP A 28 0.00 -7.94 2.10
CA ASP A 28 -1.18 -8.45 2.81
C ASP A 28 -1.22 -9.98 2.83
N ALA A 29 -1.02 -10.62 1.68
CA ALA A 29 -0.98 -12.08 1.59
C ALA A 29 0.21 -12.66 2.35
N TYR A 30 1.38 -12.01 2.30
CA TYR A 30 2.55 -12.39 3.05
C TYR A 30 2.30 -12.36 4.57
N THR A 31 1.78 -11.25 5.09
CA THR A 31 1.55 -11.16 6.54
C THR A 31 0.48 -12.13 7.00
N TYR A 32 -0.55 -12.34 6.21
CA TYR A 32 -1.58 -13.32 6.52
C TYR A 32 -1.01 -14.75 6.58
N ASN A 33 -0.20 -15.16 5.61
CA ASN A 33 0.31 -16.54 5.55
C ASN A 33 1.54 -16.81 6.42
N CYS A 34 2.40 -15.80 6.63
CA CYS A 34 3.70 -15.97 7.30
C CYS A 34 3.79 -15.27 8.65
N ARG A 35 2.81 -14.41 9.03
CA ARG A 35 2.87 -13.56 10.21
C ARG A 35 1.57 -13.59 11.02
N ASP A 36 1.15 -14.83 11.38
CA ASP A 36 0.06 -15.11 12.29
C ASP A 36 -1.30 -14.55 11.86
N GLU A 37 -1.64 -14.63 10.57
CA GLU A 37 -2.94 -14.28 10.00
C GLU A 37 -3.34 -12.81 10.21
N VAL A 38 -2.36 -11.93 10.28
CA VAL A 38 -2.57 -10.48 10.43
C VAL A 38 -2.52 -9.82 9.05
N PHE A 39 -3.44 -8.90 8.77
CA PHE A 39 -3.39 -8.06 7.58
C PHE A 39 -2.50 -6.83 7.80
N SER A 40 -1.63 -6.53 6.85
CA SER A 40 -0.81 -5.30 6.91
C SER A 40 -1.57 -4.05 6.45
N ASN A 41 -2.46 -4.18 5.48
CA ASN A 41 -3.25 -3.09 4.89
C ASN A 41 -4.74 -3.16 5.26
N ALA A 42 -5.32 -4.37 5.30
CA ALA A 42 -6.75 -4.56 5.53
C ALA A 42 -7.11 -4.40 7.02
N GLN A 43 -6.89 -3.20 7.57
CA GLN A 43 -7.08 -2.90 8.99
C GLN A 43 -8.50 -3.17 9.49
N THR A 44 -9.52 -3.08 8.62
CA THR A 44 -10.90 -3.46 8.99
C THR A 44 -10.98 -4.92 9.42
N GLY A 45 -10.26 -5.82 8.76
CA GLY A 45 -10.16 -7.22 9.16
C GLY A 45 -9.51 -7.38 10.53
N ASN A 46 -8.41 -6.67 10.76
CA ASN A 46 -7.73 -6.66 12.07
C ASN A 46 -8.64 -6.14 13.19
N VAL A 47 -9.43 -5.07 12.94
CA VAL A 47 -10.39 -4.54 13.94
C VAL A 47 -11.45 -5.58 14.28
N VAL A 48 -12.00 -6.30 13.30
CA VAL A 48 -13.00 -7.36 13.53
C VAL A 48 -12.40 -8.49 14.39
N LEU A 49 -11.24 -9.00 13.98
CA LEU A 49 -10.57 -10.12 14.67
C LEU A 49 -10.10 -9.72 16.08
N MET A 50 -9.59 -8.50 16.24
CA MET A 50 -9.26 -7.93 17.55
C MET A 50 -10.46 -7.90 18.48
N SER A 51 -11.58 -7.33 18.01
CA SER A 51 -12.78 -7.15 18.83
C SER A 51 -13.38 -8.49 19.24
N GLN A 52 -13.43 -9.46 18.31
CA GLN A 52 -13.90 -10.81 18.60
C GLN A 52 -13.05 -11.48 19.68
N ASN A 53 -11.71 -11.49 19.52
CA ASN A 53 -10.82 -12.13 20.47
C ASN A 53 -10.90 -11.50 21.88
N PHE A 54 -11.02 -10.16 21.97
CA PHE A 54 -11.17 -9.51 23.27
C PHE A 54 -12.49 -9.86 23.97
N LEU A 55 -13.60 -9.95 23.22
CA LEU A 55 -14.91 -10.32 23.79
C LEU A 55 -14.96 -11.81 24.19
N GLU A 56 -14.22 -12.66 23.53
CA GLU A 56 -14.03 -14.07 23.90
C GLU A 56 -13.06 -14.26 25.09
N GLY A 57 -12.44 -13.19 25.59
CA GLY A 57 -11.47 -13.23 26.68
C GLY A 57 -10.07 -13.64 26.26
N ASN A 58 -9.80 -13.77 24.94
CA ASN A 58 -8.51 -14.15 24.40
C ASN A 58 -7.64 -12.90 24.16
N PHE A 59 -7.15 -12.28 25.24
CA PHE A 59 -6.43 -11.02 25.19
C PHE A 59 -5.13 -11.09 24.37
N THR A 60 -4.39 -12.20 24.46
CA THR A 60 -3.14 -12.37 23.71
C THR A 60 -3.38 -12.35 22.22
N ALA A 61 -4.41 -13.03 21.73
CA ALA A 61 -4.78 -13.02 20.32
C ALA A 61 -5.34 -11.64 19.90
N GLY A 62 -6.13 -10.98 20.75
CA GLY A 62 -6.61 -9.62 20.49
C GLY A 62 -5.46 -8.61 20.32
N LEU A 63 -4.42 -8.68 21.15
CA LEU A 63 -3.24 -7.82 21.04
C LEU A 63 -2.46 -8.04 19.75
N ARG A 64 -2.47 -9.25 19.18
CA ARG A 64 -1.83 -9.57 17.89
C ARG A 64 -2.37 -8.68 16.76
N TYR A 65 -3.65 -8.35 16.78
CA TYR A 65 -4.29 -7.48 15.80
C TYR A 65 -4.23 -5.99 16.19
N LEU A 66 -4.27 -5.67 17.49
CA LEU A 66 -4.23 -4.29 17.96
C LEU A 66 -2.91 -3.59 17.61
N PHE A 67 -1.78 -4.24 17.85
CA PHE A 67 -0.48 -3.61 17.61
C PHE A 67 -0.23 -3.22 16.15
N PRO A 68 -0.51 -4.06 15.13
CA PRO A 68 -0.45 -3.66 13.72
C PRO A 68 -1.34 -2.45 13.39
N ILE A 69 -2.56 -2.35 13.97
CA ILE A 69 -3.44 -1.18 13.81
C ILE A 69 -2.76 0.08 14.35
N LEU A 70 -2.17 0.02 15.55
CA LEU A 70 -1.48 1.15 16.17
C LEU A 70 -0.24 1.57 15.35
N PHE A 71 0.52 0.60 14.84
CA PHE A 71 1.69 0.87 14.01
C PHE A 71 1.31 1.44 12.64
N PHE A 72 0.19 1.00 12.06
CA PHE A 72 -0.38 1.62 10.87
C PHE A 72 -0.74 3.08 11.13
N ALA A 73 -1.46 3.38 12.21
CA ALA A 73 -1.81 4.76 12.59
C ALA A 73 -0.57 5.63 12.81
N MET A 74 0.47 5.08 13.47
CA MET A 74 1.74 5.76 13.67
C MET A 74 2.45 6.03 12.33
N GLY A 75 2.43 5.08 11.40
CA GLY A 75 3.00 5.25 10.07
C GLY A 75 2.33 6.37 9.27
N VAL A 76 0.98 6.43 9.30
CA VAL A 76 0.22 7.55 8.71
C VAL A 76 0.63 8.88 9.34
N PHE A 77 0.66 8.94 10.68
CA PHE A 77 1.00 10.15 11.42
C PHE A 77 2.40 10.67 11.08
N LEU A 78 3.39 9.78 11.06
CA LEU A 78 4.77 10.17 10.74
C LEU A 78 4.94 10.56 9.27
N ALA A 79 4.30 9.86 8.34
CA ALA A 79 4.36 10.20 6.92
C ALA A 79 3.69 11.54 6.62
N GLU A 80 2.57 11.87 7.27
CA GLU A 80 1.91 13.18 7.13
C GLU A 80 2.81 14.31 7.65
N ASN A 81 3.38 14.16 8.86
CA ASN A 81 4.31 15.15 9.41
C ASN A 81 5.56 15.34 8.54
N PHE A 82 6.11 14.24 8.02
CA PHE A 82 7.24 14.28 7.10
C PHE A 82 6.89 15.03 5.80
N GLN A 83 5.73 14.73 5.22
CA GLN A 83 5.22 15.44 4.04
C GLN A 83 5.09 16.93 4.30
N GLU A 84 4.44 17.34 5.39
CA GLU A 84 4.22 18.76 5.71
C GLU A 84 5.55 19.52 5.84
N HIS A 85 6.54 18.89 6.47
CA HIS A 85 7.84 19.51 6.70
C HIS A 85 8.70 19.59 5.42
N TYR A 86 8.69 18.56 4.58
CA TYR A 86 9.60 18.42 3.44
C TYR A 86 8.95 18.63 2.07
N ARG A 87 7.65 18.91 1.96
CA ARG A 87 6.96 19.06 0.67
C ARG A 87 7.52 20.14 -0.25
N TYR A 88 8.18 21.16 0.31
CA TYR A 88 8.81 22.28 -0.42
C TYR A 88 10.34 22.17 -0.52
N ALA A 89 10.95 21.10 -0.04
CA ALA A 89 12.39 20.93 -0.10
C ALA A 89 12.87 20.73 -1.55
N LYS A 90 13.71 21.65 -2.06
CA LYS A 90 14.16 21.66 -3.46
C LYS A 90 15.09 20.49 -3.84
N ARG A 91 15.79 19.89 -2.88
CA ARG A 91 16.82 18.86 -3.13
C ARG A 91 16.35 17.43 -2.90
N LEU A 92 15.33 17.24 -2.08
CA LEU A 92 14.86 15.92 -1.67
C LEU A 92 13.44 15.70 -2.17
N HIS A 93 13.26 14.69 -3.01
CA HIS A 93 11.91 14.28 -3.39
C HIS A 93 11.33 13.46 -2.23
N TRP A 94 10.58 14.10 -1.32
CA TRP A 94 10.09 13.52 -0.07
C TRP A 94 9.41 12.15 -0.25
N ARG A 95 8.67 11.94 -1.36
CA ARG A 95 8.05 10.65 -1.68
C ARG A 95 9.08 9.54 -1.90
N GLN A 96 10.22 9.84 -2.53
CA GLN A 96 11.30 8.86 -2.72
C GLN A 96 11.97 8.49 -1.41
N VAL A 97 12.12 9.43 -0.49
CA VAL A 97 12.69 9.16 0.84
C VAL A 97 11.79 8.22 1.63
N LEU A 98 10.48 8.49 1.65
CA LEU A 98 9.52 7.63 2.33
C LEU A 98 9.44 6.23 1.69
N LEU A 99 9.49 6.15 0.36
CA LEU A 99 9.53 4.86 -0.33
C LEU A 99 10.83 4.09 -0.04
N ALA A 100 11.97 4.78 0.02
CA ALA A 100 13.24 4.16 0.43
C ALA A 100 13.18 3.64 1.87
N ALA A 101 12.58 4.41 2.79
CA ALA A 101 12.37 3.97 4.17
C ALA A 101 11.49 2.72 4.24
N GLU A 102 10.40 2.66 3.45
CA GLU A 102 9.55 1.47 3.32
C GLU A 102 10.36 0.26 2.84
N ILE A 103 11.15 0.40 1.77
CA ILE A 103 11.99 -0.68 1.23
C ILE A 103 12.96 -1.20 2.31
N VAL A 104 13.60 -0.30 3.05
CA VAL A 104 14.54 -0.68 4.12
C VAL A 104 13.82 -1.45 5.24
N ILE A 105 12.65 -0.98 5.68
CA ILE A 105 11.86 -1.66 6.71
C ILE A 105 11.49 -3.08 6.24
N LEU A 106 10.98 -3.23 5.03
CA LEU A 106 10.60 -4.54 4.49
C LEU A 106 11.81 -5.46 4.29
N ALA A 107 12.96 -4.90 3.90
CA ALA A 107 14.20 -5.67 3.80
C ALA A 107 14.60 -6.24 5.17
N ILE A 108 14.50 -5.45 6.25
CA ILE A 108 14.74 -5.89 7.63
C ILE A 108 13.74 -6.97 8.04
N VAL A 109 12.45 -6.81 7.70
CA VAL A 109 11.40 -7.79 8.02
C VAL A 109 11.72 -9.19 7.47
N GLY A 110 12.37 -9.27 6.31
CA GLY A 110 12.78 -10.54 5.71
C GLY A 110 13.81 -11.34 6.55
N PHE A 111 14.50 -10.69 7.48
CA PHE A 111 15.44 -11.35 8.41
C PHE A 111 14.81 -11.69 9.77
N ILE A 112 13.59 -11.18 10.07
CA ILE A 112 12.93 -11.43 11.35
C ILE A 112 12.40 -12.87 11.39
N PRO A 113 12.86 -13.72 12.31
CA PRO A 113 12.41 -15.11 12.41
C PRO A 113 10.93 -15.18 12.87
N SER A 114 10.28 -16.32 12.60
CA SER A 114 8.86 -16.54 12.90
C SER A 114 8.53 -16.47 14.41
N SER A 115 9.52 -16.59 15.29
CA SER A 115 9.33 -16.36 16.73
C SER A 115 8.95 -14.90 17.08
N TYR A 116 9.16 -13.95 16.15
CA TYR A 116 8.85 -12.53 16.30
C TYR A 116 7.82 -12.04 15.26
N ASN A 117 6.85 -12.90 14.90
CA ASN A 117 5.86 -12.58 13.88
C ASN A 117 5.08 -11.28 14.17
N MET A 118 4.73 -11.04 15.44
CA MET A 118 4.03 -9.81 15.83
C MET A 118 4.85 -8.56 15.47
N LEU A 119 6.16 -8.55 15.78
CA LEU A 119 7.05 -7.44 15.42
C LEU A 119 7.13 -7.25 13.90
N ALA A 120 7.24 -8.36 13.15
CA ALA A 120 7.27 -8.32 11.70
C ALA A 120 5.96 -7.74 11.13
N ALA A 121 4.79 -8.19 11.62
CA ALA A 121 3.49 -7.68 11.21
C ALA A 121 3.32 -6.18 11.52
N MET A 122 3.78 -5.73 12.69
CA MET A 122 3.80 -4.31 13.08
C MET A 122 4.61 -3.47 12.10
N LEU A 123 5.82 -3.91 11.75
CA LEU A 123 6.72 -3.21 10.83
C LEU A 123 6.16 -3.17 9.40
N VAL A 124 5.56 -4.27 8.92
CA VAL A 124 4.91 -4.27 7.59
C VAL A 124 3.71 -3.34 7.58
N SER A 125 2.86 -3.35 8.62
CA SER A 125 1.72 -2.42 8.72
C SER A 125 2.16 -0.95 8.76
N PHE A 126 3.24 -0.65 9.47
CA PHE A 126 3.85 0.68 9.48
C PHE A 126 4.36 1.09 8.08
N ALA A 127 5.07 0.19 7.39
CA ALA A 127 5.58 0.43 6.03
C ALA A 127 4.42 0.65 5.04
N CYS A 128 3.38 -0.17 5.08
CA CYS A 128 2.16 0.00 4.28
C CYS A 128 1.48 1.35 4.51
N ALA A 129 1.42 1.80 5.76
CA ALA A 129 0.84 3.09 6.14
C ALA A 129 1.62 4.25 5.52
N ILE A 130 2.96 4.18 5.52
CA ILE A 130 3.82 5.16 4.84
C ILE A 130 3.48 5.20 3.36
N GLN A 131 3.36 4.05 2.68
CA GLN A 131 3.02 3.98 1.26
C GLN A 131 1.66 4.63 0.96
N VAL A 132 0.61 4.23 1.68
CA VAL A 132 -0.75 4.74 1.49
C VAL A 132 -0.82 6.26 1.68
N GLN A 133 -0.13 6.78 2.70
CA GLN A 133 -0.13 8.21 3.01
C GLN A 133 0.70 9.00 2.00
N THR A 134 1.77 8.43 1.45
CA THR A 134 2.66 9.08 0.49
C THR A 134 2.04 9.16 -0.90
N PHE A 135 1.35 8.10 -1.35
CA PHE A 135 0.84 7.95 -2.72
C PHE A 135 -0.69 7.97 -2.74
N ARG A 136 -1.28 9.16 -2.62
CA ARG A 136 -2.72 9.38 -2.52
C ARG A 136 -3.42 9.71 -3.83
N LYS A 137 -2.70 9.79 -4.96
CA LYS A 137 -3.27 10.15 -6.26
C LYS A 137 -2.79 9.25 -7.38
N VAL A 138 -3.69 8.93 -8.32
CA VAL A 138 -3.41 8.27 -9.60
C VAL A 138 -4.10 9.02 -10.73
N GLY A 139 -3.32 9.49 -11.71
CA GLY A 139 -3.87 10.27 -12.82
C GLY A 139 -4.65 11.51 -12.39
N GLY A 140 -4.30 12.11 -11.25
CA GLY A 140 -5.00 13.26 -10.64
C GLY A 140 -6.19 12.90 -9.75
N TYR A 141 -6.62 11.64 -9.69
CA TYR A 141 -7.72 11.17 -8.85
C TYR A 141 -7.23 10.63 -7.51
N SER A 142 -7.97 10.93 -6.43
CA SER A 142 -7.67 10.37 -5.10
C SER A 142 -7.89 8.86 -5.09
N TYR A 143 -6.91 8.11 -4.64
CA TYR A 143 -6.98 6.67 -4.47
C TYR A 143 -6.18 6.21 -3.25
N ALA A 144 -6.27 4.94 -2.91
CA ALA A 144 -5.37 4.31 -1.96
C ALA A 144 -4.74 3.09 -2.63
N SER A 145 -3.40 3.02 -2.65
CA SER A 145 -2.66 1.94 -3.34
C SER A 145 -2.96 0.54 -2.80
N THR A 146 -3.37 0.46 -1.53
CA THR A 146 -3.55 -0.79 -0.79
C THR A 146 -4.97 -1.01 -0.26
N MET A 147 -5.93 -0.13 -0.55
CA MET A 147 -7.31 -0.22 -0.04
C MET A 147 -8.30 -0.49 -1.19
N CYS A 148 -8.70 -1.75 -1.34
CA CYS A 148 -9.61 -2.14 -2.41
C CYS A 148 -11.01 -1.52 -2.30
N ILE A 149 -11.59 -1.44 -1.08
CA ILE A 149 -12.98 -1.00 -0.89
C ILE A 149 -13.22 0.45 -1.33
N GLY A 150 -12.30 1.37 -1.02
CA GLY A 150 -12.37 2.77 -1.44
C GLY A 150 -12.28 2.92 -2.96
N ASN A 151 -11.35 2.20 -3.58
CA ASN A 151 -11.17 2.18 -5.03
C ASN A 151 -12.37 1.53 -5.74
N LEU A 152 -12.93 0.45 -5.19
CA LEU A 152 -14.12 -0.22 -5.73
C LEU A 152 -15.32 0.73 -5.75
N ARG A 153 -15.58 1.41 -4.63
CA ARG A 153 -16.65 2.42 -4.53
C ARG A 153 -16.45 3.52 -5.58
N SER A 154 -15.26 4.09 -5.66
CA SER A 154 -14.96 5.22 -6.56
C SER A 154 -15.02 4.79 -8.03
N GLY A 155 -14.47 3.62 -8.36
CA GLY A 155 -14.51 3.04 -9.70
C GLY A 155 -15.93 2.74 -10.18
N THR A 156 -16.76 2.14 -9.33
CA THR A 156 -18.17 1.85 -9.64
C THR A 156 -18.97 3.13 -9.81
N ALA A 157 -18.75 4.15 -8.97
CA ALA A 157 -19.40 5.45 -9.11
C ALA A 157 -19.01 6.13 -10.43
N ALA A 158 -17.73 6.12 -10.80
CA ALA A 158 -17.25 6.68 -12.07
C ALA A 158 -17.85 5.92 -13.28
N LEU A 159 -17.94 4.59 -13.21
CA LEU A 159 -18.58 3.78 -14.25
C LEU A 159 -20.07 4.10 -14.39
N SER A 160 -20.79 4.25 -13.27
CA SER A 160 -22.20 4.66 -13.27
C SER A 160 -22.40 6.04 -13.90
N MET A 161 -21.53 7.01 -13.59
CA MET A 161 -21.54 8.33 -14.24
C MET A 161 -21.28 8.21 -15.75
N TYR A 162 -20.31 7.37 -16.16
CA TYR A 162 -20.06 7.14 -17.58
C TYR A 162 -21.28 6.56 -18.31
N MET A 163 -22.00 5.64 -17.69
CA MET A 163 -23.20 5.05 -18.31
C MET A 163 -24.29 6.09 -18.58
N ARG A 164 -24.37 7.14 -17.75
CA ARG A 164 -25.33 8.26 -17.90
C ARG A 164 -24.85 9.31 -18.89
N ASP A 165 -23.63 9.79 -18.69
CA ASP A 165 -23.12 11.00 -19.34
C ASP A 165 -22.27 10.69 -20.58
N LYS A 166 -21.81 9.44 -20.76
CA LYS A 166 -20.92 8.96 -21.84
C LYS A 166 -19.61 9.72 -21.99
N LYS A 167 -19.15 10.39 -20.92
CA LYS A 167 -17.87 11.13 -20.93
C LYS A 167 -16.68 10.19 -20.77
N LYS A 168 -15.78 10.16 -21.74
CA LYS A 168 -14.59 9.29 -21.75
C LYS A 168 -13.69 9.46 -20.51
N GLU A 169 -13.68 10.63 -19.90
CA GLU A 169 -12.91 10.89 -18.68
C GLU A 169 -13.39 10.04 -17.49
N GLN A 170 -14.69 9.84 -17.34
CA GLN A 170 -15.29 8.99 -16.30
C GLN A 170 -14.93 7.51 -16.52
N LEU A 171 -14.90 7.06 -17.78
CA LEU A 171 -14.47 5.71 -18.12
C LEU A 171 -12.97 5.52 -17.80
N ARG A 172 -12.13 6.51 -18.11
CA ARG A 172 -10.70 6.48 -17.76
C ARG A 172 -10.50 6.45 -16.25
N GLN A 173 -11.25 7.25 -15.51
CA GLN A 173 -11.23 7.27 -14.04
C GLN A 173 -11.60 5.89 -13.46
N ALA A 174 -12.68 5.28 -13.96
CA ALA A 174 -13.07 3.92 -13.56
C ALA A 174 -11.95 2.90 -13.86
N GLY A 175 -11.32 3.01 -15.05
CA GLY A 175 -10.19 2.18 -15.44
C GLY A 175 -9.00 2.27 -14.48
N TYR A 176 -8.67 3.44 -13.98
CA TYR A 176 -7.61 3.60 -12.98
C TYR A 176 -7.94 2.85 -11.68
N TYR A 177 -9.13 3.02 -11.14
CA TYR A 177 -9.52 2.34 -9.91
C TYR A 177 -9.58 0.82 -10.05
N PHE A 178 -10.21 0.31 -11.11
CA PHE A 178 -10.27 -1.13 -11.33
C PHE A 178 -8.92 -1.73 -11.66
N GLY A 179 -8.05 -1.00 -12.37
CA GLY A 179 -6.68 -1.42 -12.63
C GLY A 179 -5.86 -1.57 -11.35
N VAL A 180 -5.97 -0.60 -10.42
CA VAL A 180 -5.30 -0.68 -9.10
C VAL A 180 -5.81 -1.89 -8.30
N ILE A 181 -7.13 -2.15 -8.29
CA ILE A 181 -7.70 -3.33 -7.61
C ILE A 181 -7.18 -4.62 -8.24
N LEU A 182 -7.13 -4.69 -9.57
CA LEU A 182 -6.62 -5.86 -10.28
C LEU A 182 -5.13 -6.11 -9.97
N ALA A 183 -4.32 -5.05 -9.95
CA ALA A 183 -2.91 -5.13 -9.57
C ALA A 183 -2.75 -5.64 -8.13
N PHE A 184 -3.53 -5.10 -7.19
CA PHE A 184 -3.53 -5.57 -5.80
C PHE A 184 -3.91 -7.06 -5.73
N ALA A 185 -4.96 -7.48 -6.42
CA ALA A 185 -5.42 -8.88 -6.44
C ALA A 185 -4.34 -9.83 -7.02
N ILE A 186 -3.68 -9.42 -8.11
CA ILE A 186 -2.56 -10.18 -8.69
C ILE A 186 -1.40 -10.27 -7.68
N GLY A 187 -1.03 -9.15 -7.04
CA GLY A 187 0.00 -9.11 -6.01
C GLY A 187 -0.34 -10.03 -4.83
N ALA A 188 -1.58 -10.00 -4.34
CA ALA A 188 -2.03 -10.87 -3.27
C ALA A 188 -2.02 -12.36 -3.67
N GLY A 189 -2.44 -12.69 -4.89
CA GLY A 189 -2.39 -14.06 -5.40
C GLY A 189 -0.96 -14.60 -5.47
N ILE A 190 -0.04 -13.83 -6.08
CA ILE A 190 1.38 -14.20 -6.18
C ILE A 190 2.00 -14.27 -4.78
N GLY A 191 1.76 -13.26 -3.93
CA GLY A 191 2.23 -13.20 -2.56
C GLY A 191 1.77 -14.39 -1.73
N GLY A 192 0.50 -14.78 -1.87
CA GLY A 192 -0.07 -15.92 -1.18
C GLY A 192 0.60 -17.23 -1.55
N VAL A 193 0.73 -17.52 -2.85
CA VAL A 193 1.40 -18.74 -3.34
C VAL A 193 2.87 -18.78 -2.92
N PHE A 194 3.60 -17.71 -3.12
CA PHE A 194 5.03 -17.67 -2.82
C PHE A 194 5.32 -17.71 -1.32
N SER A 195 4.46 -17.12 -0.49
CA SER A 195 4.58 -17.18 0.97
C SER A 195 4.44 -18.61 1.48
N MET A 196 3.54 -19.40 0.91
CA MET A 196 3.39 -20.81 1.27
C MET A 196 4.57 -21.68 0.80
N LEU A 197 5.18 -21.34 -0.35
CA LEU A 197 6.28 -22.13 -0.92
C LEU A 197 7.66 -21.79 -0.32
N TYR A 198 7.92 -20.52 -0.06
CA TYR A 198 9.27 -20.02 0.28
C TYR A 198 9.36 -19.34 1.65
N GLY A 199 8.23 -19.20 2.37
CA GLY A 199 8.18 -18.69 3.73
C GLY A 199 8.54 -17.21 3.86
N ILE A 200 9.17 -16.86 4.97
CA ILE A 200 9.33 -15.45 5.42
C ILE A 200 10.22 -14.57 4.52
N HIS A 201 11.12 -15.15 3.74
CA HIS A 201 12.07 -14.40 2.91
C HIS A 201 11.43 -13.81 1.64
N VAL A 202 10.23 -14.26 1.26
CA VAL A 202 9.55 -13.79 0.03
C VAL A 202 9.19 -12.31 0.07
N ILE A 203 9.18 -11.68 1.25
CA ILE A 203 8.92 -10.24 1.38
C ILE A 203 9.89 -9.39 0.54
N TRP A 204 11.08 -9.91 0.24
CA TRP A 204 12.05 -9.24 -0.63
C TRP A 204 11.58 -9.06 -2.07
N ILE A 205 10.59 -9.85 -2.54
CA ILE A 205 9.93 -9.62 -3.83
C ILE A 205 9.18 -8.28 -3.80
N SER A 206 8.50 -7.98 -2.68
CA SER A 206 7.87 -6.68 -2.47
C SER A 206 8.89 -5.54 -2.50
N CYS A 207 10.07 -5.72 -1.87
CA CYS A 207 11.17 -4.75 -2.00
C CYS A 207 11.58 -4.51 -3.46
N GLY A 208 11.64 -5.57 -4.27
CA GLY A 208 11.92 -5.48 -5.71
C GLY A 208 10.87 -4.67 -6.48
N LEU A 209 9.58 -4.89 -6.21
CA LEU A 209 8.47 -4.14 -6.81
C LEU A 209 8.55 -2.64 -6.45
N LEU A 210 8.82 -2.34 -5.18
CA LEU A 210 8.98 -0.96 -4.70
C LEU A 210 10.24 -0.30 -5.26
N LEU A 211 11.32 -1.06 -5.46
CA LEU A 211 12.54 -0.55 -6.10
C LEU A 211 12.27 -0.15 -7.55
N VAL A 212 11.47 -0.91 -8.31
CA VAL A 212 11.03 -0.51 -9.66
C VAL A 212 10.27 0.81 -9.59
N SER A 213 9.32 0.95 -8.66
CA SER A 213 8.59 2.22 -8.43
C SER A 213 9.55 3.38 -8.11
N PHE A 214 10.54 3.14 -7.26
CA PHE A 214 11.56 4.13 -6.92
C PHE A 214 12.38 4.57 -8.14
N LEU A 215 12.82 3.62 -8.97
CA LEU A 215 13.58 3.90 -10.19
C LEU A 215 12.75 4.66 -11.22
N LEU A 216 11.47 4.30 -11.41
CA LEU A 216 10.55 5.03 -12.30
C LEU A 216 10.43 6.51 -11.90
N MET A 217 10.32 6.81 -10.60
CA MET A 217 10.29 8.19 -10.12
C MET A 217 11.64 8.91 -10.26
N SER A 218 12.76 8.17 -10.22
CA SER A 218 14.10 8.76 -10.39
C SER A 218 14.37 9.17 -11.84
N LEU A 219 13.84 8.43 -12.82
CA LEU A 219 14.00 8.74 -14.24
C LEU A 219 13.30 10.04 -14.65
N GLU A 220 12.24 10.46 -13.95
CA GLU A 220 11.56 11.74 -14.19
C GLU A 220 12.45 12.95 -13.94
N LYS A 221 13.37 12.86 -12.96
CA LYS A 221 14.27 13.96 -12.55
C LYS A 221 15.27 14.34 -13.66
N TYR A 222 15.46 13.48 -14.65
CA TYR A 222 16.40 13.70 -15.76
C TYR A 222 15.72 14.08 -17.10
N ARG A 223 14.40 14.26 -17.10
CA ARG A 223 13.61 14.81 -18.21
C ARG A 223 13.17 16.24 -17.92
#